data_fcadb107e53eb7c8300da36d93a291fa
#
_entry.id   fcadb107e53eb7c8300da36d93a291fa
#
_cell.length_a   1.000
_cell.length_b   1.000
_cell.length_c   1.000
_cell.angle_alpha   90.00
_cell.angle_beta   90.00
_cell.angle_gamma   90.00
#
_symmetry.space_group_name_H-M   'P 1'
#
loop_
_entity.id
_entity.type
_entity.pdbx_description
1 polymer ?
#
loop_
_entity_poly.entity_id
_entity_poly.type
_entity_poly.pdbx_seq_one_letter_code
_entity_poly.pdbx_strand_id
1 'polypeptide(L)'
;MRSNCARRRLSLSLAFYFVMPSSVFFPLLAQDKKPVPQVPTLAAESSDGTSAMGTFRVPETLKCSLFAAEPLFGNPVAFAFDRFGRVFVCESYRQNKGVTDNRGHDAKWLDADLAAMTIADRIKYHRELLGKEVEEYEKFDDIIRVLEDTDNDGKADKGTVFASGFNGIEEGTGAGVLVRDNMVYYTNIPKLWGLKDTNGDLVADERIVLSDGYGVRVAFRGHDMHGLIVGPDGRLYFSIGDRGYSIQTPEGKFQDPESGAVFRCELDGSKLEVYATGLRNPQELAFDDEGNLFTCDNNSDSGDKARWTQIVRGGDTGWRMMYQYLSDRGPFNREKIWYPFSPESPAYIVPPIANISDGPSGLVCYPGVGLDGSPSLKNAFFLCDFRGQSSNSGIRRIQLKPKGATFEIAKNEEYIWNLLATDVDFAPDGSMLVSDWVNGWNGENKGRLYRFDSNTESVQEEGATSAKLLKQGATSMDDASLLKLWKHMDRRVRLEAQWELAKRGKSKLLADLFATAN
;
A
#
# COMPACT_ATOMS: atom_id res chain seq x y z
N MET A 1 -23.90 60.74 67.04
CA MET A 1 -24.83 60.09 68.00
C MET A 1 -24.87 58.61 67.72
N ARG A 2 -24.76 57.82 68.69
CA ARG A 2 -24.56 56.34 68.66
C ARG A 2 -25.86 55.63 68.31
N SER A 3 -25.82 54.56 67.46
CA SER A 3 -26.80 53.50 67.59
C SER A 3 -26.22 52.16 67.18
N ASN A 4 -26.41 51.19 68.04
CA ASN A 4 -26.00 49.79 67.98
C ASN A 4 -26.70 49.03 66.88
N CYS A 5 -25.98 48.19 66.12
CA CYS A 5 -26.55 47.20 65.25
C CYS A 5 -26.19 45.79 65.74
N ALA A 6 -27.23 45.05 66.07
CA ALA A 6 -27.12 43.70 66.56
C ALA A 6 -26.82 42.72 65.41
N ARG A 7 -25.87 41.83 65.62
CA ARG A 7 -25.52 40.73 64.73
C ARG A 7 -26.53 39.60 64.89
N ARG A 8 -27.31 39.30 63.82
CA ARG A 8 -28.04 38.03 63.68
C ARG A 8 -27.15 37.06 62.87
N ARG A 9 -26.76 35.94 63.46
CA ARG A 9 -26.16 34.82 62.76
C ARG A 9 -27.26 34.04 62.03
N LEU A 10 -27.16 33.96 60.66
CA LEU A 10 -27.93 33.02 59.85
C LEU A 10 -27.03 31.81 59.63
N SER A 11 -27.47 30.66 60.15
CA SER A 11 -26.90 29.35 59.80
C SER A 11 -27.48 28.88 58.45
N LEU A 12 -26.64 28.81 57.41
CA LEU A 12 -27.00 28.21 56.14
C LEU A 12 -26.63 26.73 56.22
N SER A 13 -27.63 25.85 56.21
CA SER A 13 -27.43 24.42 55.99
C SER A 13 -27.32 24.18 54.50
N LEU A 14 -26.12 23.80 54.01
CA LEU A 14 -25.91 23.34 52.63
C LEU A 14 -26.36 21.88 52.56
N ALA A 15 -27.45 21.62 51.89
CA ALA A 15 -27.83 20.27 51.44
C ALA A 15 -27.08 19.95 50.13
N PHE A 16 -26.14 19.02 50.22
CA PHE A 16 -25.49 18.46 49.02
C PHE A 16 -26.46 17.47 48.36
N TYR A 17 -27.00 17.87 47.22
CA TYR A 17 -27.65 16.91 46.30
C TYR A 17 -26.59 16.20 45.48
N PHE A 18 -26.36 14.93 45.76
CA PHE A 18 -25.58 14.03 44.90
C PHE A 18 -26.43 13.77 43.66
N VAL A 19 -26.12 14.41 42.55
CA VAL A 19 -26.63 14.01 41.24
C VAL A 19 -25.75 12.87 40.76
N MET A 20 -26.23 11.64 40.85
CA MET A 20 -25.66 10.50 40.15
C MET A 20 -25.78 10.74 38.63
N PRO A 21 -24.71 10.59 37.84
CA PRO A 21 -24.84 10.62 36.40
C PRO A 21 -25.67 9.42 35.96
N SER A 22 -26.79 9.65 35.28
CA SER A 22 -27.57 8.64 34.59
C SER A 22 -26.68 7.96 33.58
N SER A 23 -26.28 6.72 33.86
CA SER A 23 -25.64 5.85 32.89
C SER A 23 -26.59 5.65 31.72
N VAL A 24 -26.35 6.34 30.62
CA VAL A 24 -27.01 6.05 29.35
C VAL A 24 -26.47 4.69 28.91
N PHE A 25 -27.23 3.65 29.19
CA PHE A 25 -27.04 2.35 28.57
C PHE A 25 -27.35 2.50 27.07
N PHE A 26 -26.31 2.65 26.25
CA PHE A 26 -26.42 2.32 24.85
C PHE A 26 -26.62 0.80 24.79
N PRO A 27 -27.71 0.32 24.15
CA PRO A 27 -27.84 -1.11 23.91
C PRO A 27 -26.64 -1.49 23.05
N LEU A 28 -25.82 -2.43 23.53
CA LEU A 28 -24.83 -3.12 22.72
C LEU A 28 -25.68 -3.80 21.62
N LEU A 29 -25.71 -3.18 20.42
CA LEU A 29 -26.22 -3.86 19.24
C LEU A 29 -25.41 -5.15 19.16
N ALA A 30 -26.10 -6.27 19.24
CA ALA A 30 -25.49 -7.57 19.02
C ALA A 30 -24.70 -7.45 17.70
N GLN A 31 -23.40 -7.52 17.77
CA GLN A 31 -22.58 -7.69 16.57
C GLN A 31 -23.04 -9.03 16.00
N ASP A 32 -23.77 -8.97 14.89
CA ASP A 32 -24.04 -10.16 14.10
C ASP A 32 -22.68 -10.82 13.88
N LYS A 33 -22.52 -12.04 14.38
CA LYS A 33 -21.26 -12.77 14.20
C LYS A 33 -21.07 -12.94 12.71
N LYS A 34 -20.01 -12.34 12.16
CA LYS A 34 -19.64 -12.59 10.77
C LYS A 34 -19.60 -14.09 10.51
N PRO A 35 -20.08 -14.57 9.36
CA PRO A 35 -19.91 -15.97 8.99
C PRO A 35 -18.43 -16.36 9.04
N VAL A 36 -18.14 -17.57 9.48
CA VAL A 36 -16.77 -18.10 9.40
C VAL A 36 -16.48 -18.34 7.93
N PRO A 37 -15.48 -17.66 7.35
CA PRO A 37 -15.19 -17.79 5.93
C PRO A 37 -14.67 -19.19 5.58
N GLN A 38 -14.83 -19.56 4.33
CA GLN A 38 -14.23 -20.78 3.81
C GLN A 38 -12.72 -20.64 3.77
N VAL A 39 -12.00 -21.62 4.32
CA VAL A 39 -10.54 -21.68 4.19
C VAL A 39 -10.19 -21.89 2.72
N PRO A 40 -9.30 -21.06 2.14
CA PRO A 40 -8.90 -21.23 0.76
C PRO A 40 -8.21 -22.58 0.51
N THR A 41 -8.61 -23.27 -0.53
CA THR A 41 -7.94 -24.49 -0.97
C THR A 41 -6.84 -24.10 -1.94
N LEU A 42 -5.60 -24.24 -1.54
CA LEU A 42 -4.43 -24.02 -2.40
C LEU A 42 -4.29 -25.12 -3.44
N ALA A 43 -3.72 -24.79 -4.60
CA ALA A 43 -3.36 -25.78 -5.60
C ALA A 43 -2.30 -26.74 -5.07
N ALA A 44 -2.29 -27.95 -5.58
CA ALA A 44 -1.25 -28.93 -5.25
C ALA A 44 0.11 -28.50 -5.80
N GLU A 45 1.17 -29.04 -5.18
CA GLU A 45 2.54 -28.88 -5.67
C GLU A 45 2.67 -29.27 -7.15
N SER A 46 3.40 -28.47 -7.91
CA SER A 46 3.66 -28.71 -9.32
C SER A 46 5.07 -28.26 -9.73
N SER A 47 5.55 -28.75 -10.86
CA SER A 47 6.79 -28.27 -11.48
C SER A 47 6.60 -27.01 -12.33
N ASP A 48 5.40 -26.49 -12.42
CA ASP A 48 5.05 -25.36 -13.31
C ASP A 48 5.88 -24.10 -12.99
N GLY A 49 6.09 -23.78 -11.69
CA GLY A 49 6.89 -22.65 -11.28
C GLY A 49 8.34 -22.72 -11.73
N THR A 50 8.95 -23.90 -11.61
CA THR A 50 10.33 -24.15 -12.08
C THR A 50 10.40 -24.13 -13.61
N SER A 51 9.42 -24.72 -14.27
CA SER A 51 9.36 -24.75 -15.74
C SER A 51 9.17 -23.35 -16.35
N ALA A 52 8.38 -22.49 -15.70
CA ALA A 52 8.13 -21.13 -16.16
C ALA A 52 9.41 -20.27 -16.21
N MET A 53 10.37 -20.48 -15.31
CA MET A 53 11.64 -19.74 -15.30
C MET A 53 12.41 -19.86 -16.64
N GLY A 54 12.27 -20.99 -17.35
CA GLY A 54 12.89 -21.18 -18.66
C GLY A 54 12.34 -20.28 -19.77
N THR A 55 11.21 -19.62 -19.53
CA THR A 55 10.57 -18.68 -20.50
C THR A 55 10.88 -17.22 -20.21
N PHE A 56 11.43 -16.91 -19.03
CA PHE A 56 11.68 -15.53 -18.61
C PHE A 56 12.81 -14.90 -19.42
N ARG A 57 12.64 -13.64 -19.76
CA ARG A 57 13.73 -12.78 -20.24
C ARG A 57 14.31 -12.06 -19.02
N VAL A 58 15.50 -12.44 -18.62
CA VAL A 58 16.21 -11.91 -17.46
C VAL A 58 17.56 -11.36 -17.91
N PRO A 59 18.04 -10.22 -17.38
CA PRO A 59 19.40 -9.75 -17.63
C PRO A 59 20.45 -10.82 -17.32
N GLU A 60 21.48 -10.97 -18.17
CA GLU A 60 22.56 -11.96 -18.00
C GLU A 60 23.33 -11.80 -16.69
N THR A 61 23.27 -10.62 -16.06
CA THR A 61 23.88 -10.32 -14.77
C THR A 61 23.13 -10.89 -13.57
N LEU A 62 21.95 -11.47 -13.81
CA LEU A 62 21.08 -11.98 -12.76
C LEU A 62 20.84 -13.48 -12.89
N LYS A 63 20.65 -14.14 -11.74
CA LYS A 63 20.19 -15.51 -11.61
C LYS A 63 18.77 -15.52 -11.05
N CYS A 64 17.87 -16.25 -11.72
CA CYS A 64 16.52 -16.49 -11.25
C CYS A 64 16.42 -17.80 -10.48
N SER A 65 15.71 -17.80 -9.37
CA SER A 65 15.33 -18.99 -8.60
C SER A 65 13.88 -18.88 -8.13
N LEU A 66 13.24 -20.01 -7.85
CA LEU A 66 11.90 -20.07 -7.27
C LEU A 66 12.03 -20.04 -5.75
N PHE A 67 11.62 -18.93 -5.12
CA PHE A 67 11.66 -18.78 -3.66
C PHE A 67 10.48 -19.50 -2.98
N ALA A 68 9.26 -19.34 -3.51
CA ALA A 68 8.07 -20.00 -2.99
C ALA A 68 7.05 -20.26 -4.10
N ALA A 69 6.25 -21.31 -3.95
CA ALA A 69 5.14 -21.65 -4.85
C ALA A 69 4.04 -22.38 -4.10
N GLU A 70 2.97 -22.74 -4.83
CA GLU A 70 1.95 -23.65 -4.34
C GLU A 70 2.58 -24.99 -3.87
N PRO A 71 2.18 -25.59 -2.75
CA PRO A 71 1.00 -25.30 -1.92
C PRO A 71 1.27 -24.38 -0.72
N LEU A 72 2.38 -23.65 -0.66
CA LEU A 72 2.69 -22.79 0.48
C LEU A 72 1.79 -21.56 0.54
N PHE A 73 1.40 -20.99 -0.60
CA PHE A 73 0.54 -19.82 -0.71
C PHE A 73 -0.13 -19.74 -2.09
N GLY A 74 -1.08 -18.79 -2.27
CA GLY A 74 -1.76 -18.61 -3.55
C GLY A 74 -2.32 -17.20 -3.75
N ASN A 75 -2.61 -16.85 -5.01
CA ASN A 75 -3.21 -15.58 -5.41
C ASN A 75 -2.52 -14.34 -4.78
N PRO A 76 -1.20 -14.16 -4.92
CA PRO A 76 -0.49 -13.04 -4.32
C PRO A 76 -0.87 -11.72 -4.99
N VAL A 77 -1.22 -10.71 -4.20
CA VAL A 77 -1.51 -9.35 -4.69
C VAL A 77 -0.37 -8.40 -4.38
N ALA A 78 0.10 -8.40 -3.14
CA ALA A 78 1.21 -7.59 -2.65
C ALA A 78 2.01 -8.36 -1.60
N PHE A 79 3.25 -7.97 -1.38
CA PHE A 79 4.07 -8.54 -0.32
C PHE A 79 5.03 -7.50 0.27
N ALA A 80 5.54 -7.78 1.48
CA ALA A 80 6.58 -6.99 2.11
C ALA A 80 7.52 -7.87 2.90
N PHE A 81 8.74 -7.41 3.11
CA PHE A 81 9.71 -8.05 3.99
C PHE A 81 9.67 -7.48 5.41
N ASP A 82 9.91 -8.33 6.38
CA ASP A 82 10.40 -7.85 7.65
C ASP A 82 11.94 -7.74 7.64
N ARG A 83 12.50 -7.20 8.72
CA ARG A 83 13.96 -7.06 8.87
C ARG A 83 14.73 -8.38 8.95
N PHE A 84 14.04 -9.49 9.13
CA PHE A 84 14.62 -10.84 9.20
C PHE A 84 14.60 -11.57 7.85
N GLY A 85 13.97 -10.98 6.83
CA GLY A 85 13.82 -11.55 5.49
C GLY A 85 12.59 -12.45 5.31
N ARG A 86 11.69 -12.52 6.31
CA ARG A 86 10.41 -13.20 6.16
C ARG A 86 9.52 -12.40 5.23
N VAL A 87 8.71 -13.08 4.43
CA VAL A 87 7.84 -12.46 3.43
C VAL A 87 6.40 -12.51 3.89
N PHE A 88 5.78 -11.36 4.06
CA PHE A 88 4.36 -11.22 4.36
C PHE A 88 3.61 -10.99 3.06
N VAL A 89 2.72 -11.91 2.68
CA VAL A 89 2.01 -11.91 1.41
C VAL A 89 0.53 -11.66 1.63
N CYS A 90 -0.05 -10.67 0.92
CA CYS A 90 -1.49 -10.52 0.77
C CYS A 90 -2.00 -11.51 -0.26
N GLU A 91 -2.88 -12.43 0.14
CA GLU A 91 -3.53 -13.40 -0.73
C GLU A 91 -4.99 -13.02 -0.94
N SER A 92 -5.44 -12.89 -2.19
CA SER A 92 -6.83 -12.55 -2.50
C SER A 92 -7.62 -13.77 -3.00
N TYR A 93 -8.69 -14.10 -2.27
CA TYR A 93 -9.64 -15.16 -2.62
C TYR A 93 -11.06 -14.62 -2.84
N ARG A 94 -11.27 -13.33 -2.64
CA ARG A 94 -12.57 -12.67 -2.78
C ARG A 94 -12.81 -12.06 -4.15
N GLN A 95 -11.80 -11.98 -4.98
CA GLN A 95 -11.93 -11.44 -6.33
C GLN A 95 -12.99 -12.22 -7.13
N ASN A 96 -13.97 -11.52 -7.70
CA ASN A 96 -15.16 -12.09 -8.36
C ASN A 96 -16.10 -12.91 -7.46
N LYS A 97 -15.89 -12.96 -6.16
CA LYS A 97 -16.70 -13.77 -5.22
C LYS A 97 -17.24 -12.92 -4.07
N GLY A 98 -16.41 -12.13 -3.42
CA GLY A 98 -16.79 -11.27 -2.29
C GLY A 98 -16.53 -9.78 -2.55
N VAL A 99 -15.87 -9.44 -3.66
CA VAL A 99 -15.65 -8.06 -4.08
C VAL A 99 -16.23 -7.88 -5.47
N THR A 100 -17.20 -6.98 -5.58
CA THR A 100 -17.87 -6.69 -6.85
C THR A 100 -17.14 -5.60 -7.65
N ASP A 101 -17.52 -5.49 -8.90
CA ASP A 101 -17.04 -4.54 -9.90
C ASP A 101 -18.25 -3.80 -10.45
N ASN A 102 -18.15 -2.51 -10.72
CA ASN A 102 -19.27 -1.76 -11.29
C ASN A 102 -19.63 -2.17 -12.72
N ARG A 103 -18.72 -2.81 -13.44
CA ARG A 103 -19.01 -3.37 -14.78
C ARG A 103 -20.00 -4.52 -14.66
N GLY A 104 -21.04 -4.48 -15.46
CA GLY A 104 -22.15 -5.44 -15.40
C GLY A 104 -23.29 -5.08 -14.44
N HIS A 105 -23.12 -4.00 -13.66
CA HIS A 105 -24.16 -3.48 -12.76
C HIS A 105 -24.67 -2.08 -13.15
N ASP A 106 -24.11 -1.47 -14.18
CA ASP A 106 -24.33 -0.08 -14.59
C ASP A 106 -25.82 0.31 -14.65
N ALA A 107 -26.67 -0.54 -15.22
CA ALA A 107 -28.11 -0.26 -15.36
C ALA A 107 -28.88 -0.29 -14.03
N LYS A 108 -28.37 -1.00 -13.00
CA LYS A 108 -29.08 -1.17 -11.72
C LYS A 108 -28.45 -0.35 -10.59
N TRP A 109 -27.14 -0.20 -10.62
CA TRP A 109 -26.38 0.33 -9.49
C TRP A 109 -25.94 1.76 -9.69
N LEU A 110 -25.91 2.26 -10.93
CA LEU A 110 -25.36 3.55 -11.31
C LEU A 110 -25.82 4.69 -10.39
N ASP A 111 -27.14 4.88 -10.28
CA ASP A 111 -27.69 6.00 -9.51
C ASP A 111 -27.36 5.85 -8.01
N ALA A 112 -27.45 4.63 -7.48
CA ALA A 112 -27.18 4.36 -6.07
C ALA A 112 -25.69 4.52 -5.74
N ASP A 113 -24.80 4.05 -6.62
CA ASP A 113 -23.36 4.16 -6.45
C ASP A 113 -22.89 5.63 -6.54
N LEU A 114 -23.37 6.37 -7.56
CA LEU A 114 -23.04 7.81 -7.69
C LEU A 114 -23.62 8.67 -6.56
N ALA A 115 -24.75 8.27 -5.96
CA ALA A 115 -25.34 8.94 -4.80
C ALA A 115 -24.64 8.62 -3.48
N ALA A 116 -23.85 7.55 -3.41
CA ALA A 116 -23.17 7.16 -2.18
C ALA A 116 -22.11 8.15 -1.75
N MET A 117 -22.18 8.60 -0.50
CA MET A 117 -21.28 9.56 0.13
C MET A 117 -20.51 8.97 1.31
N THR A 118 -20.92 7.78 1.78
CA THR A 118 -20.34 7.09 2.93
C THR A 118 -20.30 5.59 2.71
N ILE A 119 -19.50 4.88 3.52
CA ILE A 119 -19.47 3.41 3.53
C ILE A 119 -20.87 2.85 3.85
N ALA A 120 -21.59 3.48 4.77
CA ALA A 120 -22.94 3.05 5.14
C ALA A 120 -23.93 3.11 3.96
N ASP A 121 -23.81 4.12 3.09
CA ASP A 121 -24.63 4.22 1.88
C ASP A 121 -24.32 3.05 0.92
N ARG A 122 -23.05 2.70 0.74
CA ARG A 122 -22.62 1.57 -0.08
C ARG A 122 -23.16 0.24 0.48
N ILE A 123 -23.00 -0.01 1.77
CA ILE A 123 -23.54 -1.22 2.42
C ILE A 123 -25.06 -1.29 2.26
N LYS A 124 -25.75 -0.17 2.41
CA LYS A 124 -27.21 -0.10 2.28
C LYS A 124 -27.66 -0.53 0.89
N TYR A 125 -27.15 0.10 -0.16
CA TYR A 125 -27.59 -0.25 -1.51
C TYR A 125 -27.10 -1.65 -1.95
N HIS A 126 -25.95 -2.15 -1.48
CA HIS A 126 -25.54 -3.53 -1.69
C HIS A 126 -26.59 -4.50 -1.15
N ARG A 127 -27.04 -4.31 0.08
CA ARG A 127 -28.08 -5.14 0.70
C ARG A 127 -29.43 -5.05 -0.04
N GLU A 128 -29.82 -3.86 -0.46
CA GLU A 128 -31.06 -3.61 -1.20
C GLU A 128 -31.05 -4.25 -2.59
N LEU A 129 -29.93 -4.17 -3.32
CA LEU A 129 -29.82 -4.64 -4.69
C LEU A 129 -29.45 -6.12 -4.82
N LEU A 130 -28.66 -6.65 -3.89
CA LEU A 130 -28.23 -8.05 -3.86
C LEU A 130 -29.24 -8.96 -3.13
N GLY A 131 -29.99 -8.44 -2.16
CA GLY A 131 -30.88 -9.25 -1.36
C GLY A 131 -30.14 -10.40 -0.66
N LYS A 132 -30.55 -11.65 -0.92
CA LYS A 132 -29.91 -12.84 -0.34
C LYS A 132 -28.50 -13.13 -0.90
N GLU A 133 -28.17 -12.61 -2.07
CA GLU A 133 -26.83 -12.80 -2.66
C GLU A 133 -25.72 -12.09 -1.85
N VAL A 134 -26.10 -11.23 -0.93
CA VAL A 134 -25.17 -10.60 0.02
C VAL A 134 -24.37 -11.62 0.83
N GLU A 135 -24.97 -12.78 1.14
CA GLU A 135 -24.29 -13.85 1.90
C GLU A 135 -23.08 -14.44 1.13
N GLU A 136 -23.10 -14.40 -0.21
CA GLU A 136 -21.98 -14.86 -1.03
C GLU A 136 -20.75 -13.94 -0.89
N TYR A 137 -20.95 -12.65 -0.57
CA TYR A 137 -19.88 -11.69 -0.35
C TYR A 137 -19.07 -11.95 0.92
N GLU A 138 -19.67 -12.61 1.90
CA GLU A 138 -19.06 -12.92 3.19
C GLU A 138 -18.47 -14.35 3.26
N LYS A 139 -18.57 -15.11 2.17
CA LYS A 139 -18.21 -16.52 2.12
C LYS A 139 -16.71 -16.80 2.00
N PHE A 140 -15.98 -15.92 1.34
CA PHE A 140 -14.54 -16.03 1.10
C PHE A 140 -13.80 -14.95 1.86
N ASP A 141 -12.53 -15.21 2.17
CA ASP A 141 -11.66 -14.36 2.96
C ASP A 141 -10.39 -13.99 2.17
N ASP A 142 -9.92 -12.77 2.33
CA ASP A 142 -8.56 -12.40 1.98
C ASP A 142 -7.68 -12.54 3.22
N ILE A 143 -6.45 -13.00 3.06
CA ILE A 143 -5.58 -13.33 4.19
C ILE A 143 -4.18 -12.72 4.00
N ILE A 144 -3.47 -12.59 5.11
CA ILE A 144 -2.04 -12.32 5.12
C ILE A 144 -1.33 -13.62 5.53
N ARG A 145 -0.33 -14.03 4.76
CA ARG A 145 0.52 -15.19 5.08
C ARG A 145 1.95 -14.76 5.25
N VAL A 146 2.64 -15.37 6.21
CA VAL A 146 4.10 -15.27 6.37
C VAL A 146 4.75 -16.49 5.76
N LEU A 147 5.74 -16.26 4.90
CA LEU A 147 6.60 -17.28 4.33
C LEU A 147 7.98 -17.17 4.97
N GLU A 148 8.52 -18.32 5.37
CA GLU A 148 9.81 -18.44 6.04
C GLU A 148 10.70 -19.43 5.27
N ASP A 149 11.97 -19.07 5.13
CA ASP A 149 13.08 -19.96 4.77
C ASP A 149 13.77 -20.34 6.08
N THR A 150 13.43 -21.52 6.64
CA THR A 150 13.87 -21.90 8.00
C THR A 150 15.23 -22.57 8.04
N ASP A 151 15.68 -23.12 6.92
CA ASP A 151 16.97 -23.79 6.78
C ASP A 151 18.04 -22.96 6.04
N ASN A 152 17.64 -21.77 5.53
CA ASN A 152 18.47 -20.80 4.81
C ASN A 152 19.03 -21.35 3.49
N ASP A 153 18.26 -22.14 2.76
CA ASP A 153 18.63 -22.64 1.43
C ASP A 153 18.24 -21.70 0.29
N GLY A 154 17.56 -20.58 0.61
CA GLY A 154 17.08 -19.58 -0.34
C GLY A 154 15.68 -19.87 -0.87
N LYS A 155 14.93 -20.79 -0.23
CA LYS A 155 13.54 -21.12 -0.55
C LYS A 155 12.71 -21.12 0.73
N ALA A 156 11.48 -20.66 0.62
CA ALA A 156 10.54 -20.79 1.72
C ALA A 156 10.07 -22.24 1.86
N ASP A 157 10.14 -22.77 3.07
CA ASP A 157 9.71 -24.12 3.43
C ASP A 157 8.51 -24.13 4.37
N LYS A 158 8.11 -22.95 4.91
CA LYS A 158 6.99 -22.81 5.81
C LYS A 158 6.13 -21.61 5.47
N GLY A 159 4.80 -21.80 5.51
CA GLY A 159 3.80 -20.77 5.33
C GLY A 159 2.80 -20.74 6.49
N THR A 160 2.73 -19.62 7.23
CA THR A 160 1.81 -19.43 8.36
C THR A 160 0.77 -18.38 8.02
N VAL A 161 -0.53 -18.62 8.25
CA VAL A 161 -1.57 -17.60 8.14
C VAL A 161 -1.41 -16.61 9.29
N PHE A 162 -0.94 -15.40 8.98
CA PHE A 162 -0.71 -14.34 9.96
C PHE A 162 -2.02 -13.68 10.40
N ALA A 163 -2.91 -13.39 9.45
CA ALA A 163 -4.22 -12.81 9.74
C ALA A 163 -5.25 -13.22 8.69
N SER A 164 -6.51 -13.37 9.14
CA SER A 164 -7.68 -13.76 8.33
C SER A 164 -8.94 -13.10 8.89
N GLY A 165 -10.12 -13.32 8.32
CA GLY A 165 -11.38 -12.75 8.77
C GLY A 165 -11.65 -11.36 8.18
N PHE A 166 -11.16 -11.11 6.97
CA PHE A 166 -11.41 -9.92 6.17
C PHE A 166 -12.43 -10.24 5.07
N ASN A 167 -13.66 -10.61 5.50
CA ASN A 167 -14.72 -11.12 4.64
C ASN A 167 -16.07 -10.39 4.76
N GLY A 168 -16.10 -9.22 5.41
CA GLY A 168 -17.34 -8.44 5.53
C GLY A 168 -17.81 -7.84 4.20
N ILE A 169 -19.09 -7.55 4.09
CA ILE A 169 -19.68 -6.89 2.91
C ILE A 169 -19.05 -5.52 2.63
N GLU A 170 -18.60 -4.84 3.68
CA GLU A 170 -17.90 -3.55 3.61
C GLU A 170 -16.46 -3.70 3.15
N GLU A 171 -15.87 -4.89 3.25
CA GLU A 171 -14.46 -5.12 2.98
C GLU A 171 -14.20 -5.35 1.48
N GLY A 172 -13.07 -4.85 1.00
CA GLY A 172 -12.61 -5.01 -0.38
C GLY A 172 -11.49 -6.03 -0.50
N THR A 173 -10.67 -5.88 -1.53
CA THR A 173 -9.45 -6.68 -1.69
C THR A 173 -8.38 -6.17 -0.73
N GLY A 174 -7.77 -7.07 0.02
CA GLY A 174 -6.58 -6.77 0.80
C GLY A 174 -5.35 -6.69 -0.09
N ALA A 175 -4.81 -5.50 -0.31
CA ALA A 175 -3.87 -5.31 -1.39
C ALA A 175 -2.64 -4.44 -1.04
N GLY A 176 -2.40 -4.19 0.23
CA GLY A 176 -1.18 -3.53 0.68
C GLY A 176 -0.74 -4.05 2.04
N VAL A 177 0.53 -4.37 2.19
CA VAL A 177 1.15 -4.80 3.44
C VAL A 177 2.51 -4.13 3.62
N LEU A 178 2.82 -3.76 4.85
CA LEU A 178 4.12 -3.21 5.24
C LEU A 178 4.48 -3.73 6.63
N VAL A 179 5.70 -4.17 6.82
CA VAL A 179 6.18 -4.63 8.14
C VAL A 179 7.20 -3.65 8.68
N ARG A 180 6.93 -3.13 9.88
CA ARG A 180 7.88 -2.26 10.58
C ARG A 180 7.87 -2.54 12.07
N ASP A 181 9.05 -2.79 12.62
CA ASP A 181 9.24 -3.22 14.00
C ASP A 181 8.39 -4.47 14.31
N ASN A 182 7.42 -4.37 15.21
CA ASN A 182 6.48 -5.44 15.54
C ASN A 182 5.05 -5.16 15.02
N MET A 183 4.91 -4.24 14.07
CA MET A 183 3.62 -3.89 13.47
C MET A 183 3.59 -4.31 12.01
N VAL A 184 2.54 -5.01 11.63
CA VAL A 184 2.15 -5.26 10.25
C VAL A 184 1.01 -4.30 9.90
N TYR A 185 1.28 -3.35 9.03
CA TYR A 185 0.26 -2.46 8.45
C TYR A 185 -0.41 -3.17 7.30
N TYR A 186 -1.72 -3.07 7.23
CA TYR A 186 -2.50 -3.74 6.19
C TYR A 186 -3.63 -2.85 5.70
N THR A 187 -3.76 -2.75 4.39
CA THR A 187 -4.84 -2.02 3.74
C THR A 187 -5.92 -2.98 3.24
N ASN A 188 -7.09 -2.85 3.80
CA ASN A 188 -8.30 -3.51 3.34
C ASN A 188 -9.48 -2.58 3.60
N ILE A 189 -10.08 -2.01 2.54
CA ILE A 189 -11.22 -1.11 2.74
C ILE A 189 -12.27 -1.76 3.63
N PRO A 190 -12.94 -1.01 4.52
CA PRO A 190 -12.86 0.44 4.68
C PRO A 190 -11.74 0.90 5.62
N LYS A 191 -10.78 0.06 5.99
CA LYS A 191 -9.86 0.34 7.11
C LYS A 191 -8.39 0.21 6.72
N LEU A 192 -7.59 1.06 7.37
CA LEU A 192 -6.16 0.86 7.56
C LEU A 192 -5.96 0.15 8.89
N TRP A 193 -5.34 -1.02 8.86
CA TRP A 193 -5.12 -1.87 10.01
C TRP A 193 -3.67 -1.81 10.50
N GLY A 194 -3.50 -1.86 11.82
CA GLY A 194 -2.28 -2.26 12.49
C GLY A 194 -2.48 -3.63 13.15
N LEU A 195 -1.66 -4.60 12.79
CA LEU A 195 -1.74 -5.98 13.27
C LEU A 195 -0.46 -6.32 14.04
N LYS A 196 -0.57 -7.02 15.17
CA LYS A 196 0.58 -7.42 15.97
C LYS A 196 0.51 -8.87 16.36
N ASP A 197 1.64 -9.52 16.23
CA ASP A 197 1.98 -10.75 16.93
C ASP A 197 2.66 -10.39 18.26
N THR A 198 2.05 -10.73 19.38
CA THR A 198 2.53 -10.38 20.72
C THR A 198 3.24 -11.52 21.43
N ASN A 199 3.11 -12.74 20.90
CA ASN A 199 3.64 -13.96 21.51
C ASN A 199 4.76 -14.63 20.69
N GLY A 200 4.96 -14.20 19.42
CA GLY A 200 6.05 -14.66 18.54
C GLY A 200 5.72 -15.92 17.72
N ASP A 201 4.43 -16.26 17.59
CA ASP A 201 3.99 -17.44 16.83
C ASP A 201 3.67 -17.17 15.36
N LEU A 202 3.84 -15.91 14.91
CA LEU A 202 3.54 -15.42 13.56
C LEU A 202 2.04 -15.43 13.23
N VAL A 203 1.20 -15.28 14.25
CA VAL A 203 -0.24 -15.04 14.13
C VAL A 203 -0.59 -13.74 14.84
N ALA A 204 -1.40 -12.90 14.22
CA ALA A 204 -1.78 -11.62 14.80
C ALA A 204 -2.75 -11.78 15.96
N ASP A 205 -2.31 -11.44 17.19
CA ASP A 205 -3.12 -11.43 18.41
C ASP A 205 -3.92 -10.14 18.55
N GLU A 206 -3.37 -9.01 18.09
CA GLU A 206 -3.98 -7.70 18.18
C GLU A 206 -4.31 -7.13 16.80
N ARG A 207 -5.51 -6.53 16.70
CA ARG A 207 -5.98 -5.79 15.52
C ARG A 207 -6.39 -4.39 15.93
N ILE A 208 -5.73 -3.40 15.37
CA ILE A 208 -5.93 -1.98 15.65
C ILE A 208 -6.46 -1.33 14.38
N VAL A 209 -7.58 -0.63 14.47
CA VAL A 209 -8.04 0.23 13.39
C VAL A 209 -7.29 1.56 13.50
N LEU A 210 -6.38 1.83 12.57
CA LEU A 210 -5.60 3.07 12.54
C LEU A 210 -6.39 4.20 11.88
N SER A 211 -7.18 3.88 10.87
CA SER A 211 -8.16 4.82 10.28
C SER A 211 -9.25 4.04 9.52
N ASP A 212 -10.43 4.67 9.31
CA ASP A 212 -11.62 4.05 8.70
C ASP A 212 -12.35 5.07 7.82
N GLY A 213 -12.99 4.59 6.74
CA GLY A 213 -13.80 5.42 5.85
C GLY A 213 -13.35 5.40 4.38
N TYR A 214 -12.62 4.38 3.96
CA TYR A 214 -12.14 4.20 2.59
C TYR A 214 -13.07 3.31 1.77
N GLY A 215 -13.18 3.61 0.45
CA GLY A 215 -14.00 2.82 -0.46
C GLY A 215 -15.49 3.13 -0.36
N VAL A 216 -15.87 4.38 -0.53
CA VAL A 216 -17.28 4.84 -0.51
C VAL A 216 -18.08 4.23 -1.64
N ARG A 217 -17.48 4.11 -2.83
CA ARG A 217 -18.11 3.60 -4.07
C ARG A 217 -17.52 2.27 -4.50
N VAL A 218 -18.18 1.61 -5.44
CA VAL A 218 -17.75 0.29 -5.93
C VAL A 218 -16.54 0.40 -6.85
N ALA A 219 -16.55 1.27 -7.84
CA ALA A 219 -15.53 1.40 -8.87
C ALA A 219 -15.18 0.07 -9.59
N PHE A 220 -14.02 -0.02 -10.23
CA PHE A 220 -13.49 -1.29 -10.75
C PHE A 220 -12.81 -2.09 -9.64
N ARG A 221 -12.76 -3.40 -9.80
CA ARG A 221 -12.00 -4.27 -8.88
C ARG A 221 -10.53 -3.90 -8.90
N GLY A 222 -9.88 -4.03 -7.74
CA GLY A 222 -8.50 -3.64 -7.56
C GLY A 222 -8.28 -2.13 -7.42
N HIS A 223 -9.36 -1.32 -7.37
CA HIS A 223 -9.27 0.11 -7.04
C HIS A 223 -9.43 0.34 -5.53
N ASP A 224 -8.93 -0.58 -4.75
CA ASP A 224 -8.96 -0.59 -3.29
C ASP A 224 -7.81 0.25 -2.70
N MET A 225 -7.44 -0.03 -1.45
CA MET A 225 -6.29 0.63 -0.81
C MET A 225 -5.00 -0.14 -1.07
N HIS A 226 -3.91 0.58 -1.33
CA HIS A 226 -2.61 0.03 -1.71
C HIS A 226 -1.45 0.87 -1.16
N GLY A 227 -0.23 0.58 -1.63
CA GLY A 227 0.92 1.48 -1.65
C GLY A 227 1.47 1.88 -0.30
N LEU A 228 1.46 0.99 0.70
CA LEU A 228 2.02 1.25 2.02
C LEU A 228 3.54 1.44 1.97
N ILE A 229 4.02 2.64 2.33
CA ILE A 229 5.44 2.93 2.46
C ILE A 229 5.72 3.93 3.58
N VAL A 230 6.85 3.79 4.27
CA VAL A 230 7.32 4.81 5.21
C VAL A 230 8.19 5.81 4.47
N GLY A 231 7.77 7.08 4.49
CA GLY A 231 8.50 8.16 3.86
C GLY A 231 9.79 8.55 4.59
N PRO A 232 10.67 9.33 3.92
CA PRO A 232 11.89 9.84 4.56
C PRO A 232 11.63 10.66 5.83
N ASP A 233 10.42 11.22 5.98
CA ASP A 233 9.95 11.94 7.17
C ASP A 233 9.50 11.02 8.33
N GLY A 234 9.59 9.69 8.15
CA GLY A 234 9.21 8.69 9.13
C GLY A 234 7.70 8.45 9.24
N ARG A 235 6.89 9.02 8.35
CA ARG A 235 5.44 8.86 8.31
C ARG A 235 5.01 7.76 7.36
N LEU A 236 3.85 7.22 7.63
CA LEU A 236 3.19 6.23 6.78
C LEU A 236 2.46 6.91 5.63
N TYR A 237 2.71 6.48 4.41
CA TYR A 237 2.00 6.86 3.20
C TYR A 237 1.26 5.65 2.65
N PHE A 238 0.08 5.88 2.08
CA PHE A 238 -0.72 4.85 1.43
C PHE A 238 -1.69 5.49 0.44
N SER A 239 -2.26 4.69 -0.43
CA SER A 239 -3.15 5.15 -1.49
C SER A 239 -4.51 4.48 -1.45
N ILE A 240 -5.47 5.07 -2.15
CA ILE A 240 -6.74 4.45 -2.53
C ILE A 240 -7.05 4.81 -3.99
N GLY A 241 -7.67 3.88 -4.70
CA GLY A 241 -8.27 4.15 -6.01
C GLY A 241 -9.53 5.01 -5.93
N ASP A 242 -10.18 5.19 -7.06
CA ASP A 242 -11.34 6.09 -7.21
C ASP A 242 -12.66 5.56 -6.60
N ARG A 243 -12.57 4.58 -5.71
CA ARG A 243 -13.66 4.22 -4.78
C ARG A 243 -13.93 5.32 -3.76
N GLY A 244 -13.02 6.27 -3.62
CA GLY A 244 -13.15 7.44 -2.77
C GLY A 244 -13.12 7.16 -1.28
N TYR A 245 -13.33 8.22 -0.49
CA TYR A 245 -13.23 8.15 0.96
C TYR A 245 -14.19 9.11 1.66
N SER A 246 -14.55 8.77 2.91
CA SER A 246 -15.33 9.60 3.84
C SER A 246 -14.88 9.28 5.27
N ILE A 247 -13.83 9.97 5.71
CA ILE A 247 -13.07 9.69 6.93
C ILE A 247 -13.37 10.74 7.97
N GLN A 248 -13.70 10.31 9.20
CA GLN A 248 -13.84 11.19 10.34
C GLN A 248 -12.58 11.11 11.20
N THR A 249 -11.95 12.26 11.46
CA THR A 249 -10.81 12.38 12.37
C THR A 249 -11.11 13.35 13.50
N PRO A 250 -10.30 13.39 14.55
CA PRO A 250 -10.42 14.42 15.59
C PRO A 250 -10.33 15.86 15.05
N GLU A 251 -9.55 16.07 13.97
CA GLU A 251 -9.31 17.36 13.35
C GLU A 251 -10.43 17.78 12.38
N GLY A 252 -11.30 16.83 11.96
CA GLY A 252 -12.39 17.12 11.04
C GLY A 252 -12.72 15.95 10.11
N LYS A 253 -13.51 16.23 9.09
CA LYS A 253 -13.93 15.25 8.08
C LYS A 253 -13.16 15.46 6.78
N PHE A 254 -12.58 14.37 6.26
CA PHE A 254 -12.08 14.31 4.88
C PHE A 254 -13.05 13.50 4.04
N GLN A 255 -13.52 14.06 2.93
CA GLN A 255 -14.49 13.40 2.08
C GLN A 255 -14.28 13.76 0.62
N ASP A 256 -14.04 12.75 -0.20
CA ASP A 256 -14.10 12.80 -1.66
C ASP A 256 -14.49 11.39 -2.17
N PRO A 257 -15.75 11.19 -2.56
CA PRO A 257 -16.21 9.90 -3.06
C PRO A 257 -15.90 9.70 -4.55
N GLU A 258 -15.24 10.65 -5.22
CA GLU A 258 -15.14 10.72 -6.67
C GLU A 258 -13.73 10.48 -7.20
N SER A 259 -12.71 10.50 -6.34
CA SER A 259 -11.34 10.33 -6.79
C SER A 259 -10.53 9.44 -5.86
N GLY A 260 -9.51 8.82 -6.42
CA GLY A 260 -8.45 8.21 -5.66
C GLY A 260 -7.52 9.26 -5.06
N ALA A 261 -6.79 8.86 -4.02
CA ALA A 261 -5.94 9.76 -3.25
C ALA A 261 -4.71 9.05 -2.70
N VAL A 262 -3.71 9.85 -2.34
CA VAL A 262 -2.60 9.45 -1.47
C VAL A 262 -2.81 10.11 -0.12
N PHE A 263 -2.63 9.35 0.94
CA PHE A 263 -2.71 9.79 2.33
C PHE A 263 -1.35 9.74 3.00
N ARG A 264 -1.22 10.50 4.10
CA ARG A 264 -0.08 10.43 4.99
C ARG A 264 -0.56 10.54 6.44
N CYS A 265 0.03 9.74 7.34
CA CYS A 265 -0.24 9.82 8.78
C CYS A 265 1.02 9.47 9.59
N GLU A 266 0.98 9.67 10.91
CA GLU A 266 1.96 9.07 11.81
C GLU A 266 1.79 7.53 11.81
N LEU A 267 2.80 6.81 12.31
CA LEU A 267 2.77 5.33 12.35
C LEU A 267 1.65 4.76 13.23
N ASP A 268 1.11 5.55 14.14
CA ASP A 268 -0.05 5.20 14.97
C ASP A 268 -1.40 5.57 14.36
N GLY A 269 -1.42 6.06 13.11
CA GLY A 269 -2.61 6.51 12.39
C GLY A 269 -3.03 7.95 12.69
N SER A 270 -2.41 8.61 13.67
CA SER A 270 -2.72 10.00 14.02
C SER A 270 -2.25 10.99 12.96
N LYS A 271 -2.75 12.24 13.03
CA LYS A 271 -2.43 13.33 12.09
C LYS A 271 -2.60 12.93 10.62
N LEU A 272 -3.66 12.20 10.34
CA LEU A 272 -4.01 11.82 8.97
C LEU A 272 -4.25 13.08 8.13
N GLU A 273 -3.67 13.12 6.95
CA GLU A 273 -3.95 14.14 5.93
C GLU A 273 -4.14 13.52 4.55
N VAL A 274 -4.92 14.19 3.72
CA VAL A 274 -5.00 13.91 2.28
C VAL A 274 -3.79 14.57 1.65
N TYR A 275 -2.86 13.76 1.15
CA TYR A 275 -1.60 14.26 0.59
C TYR A 275 -1.74 14.72 -0.86
N ALA A 276 -2.45 13.93 -1.69
CA ALA A 276 -2.78 14.28 -3.08
C ALA A 276 -4.09 13.61 -3.50
N THR A 277 -4.77 14.16 -4.51
CA THR A 277 -6.06 13.69 -5.02
C THR A 277 -6.07 13.55 -6.55
N GLY A 278 -7.22 13.18 -7.12
CA GLY A 278 -7.42 13.14 -8.56
C GLY A 278 -6.78 11.93 -9.24
N LEU A 279 -6.56 10.86 -8.51
CA LEU A 279 -5.99 9.61 -9.00
C LEU A 279 -7.10 8.61 -9.34
N ARG A 280 -6.84 7.69 -10.26
CA ARG A 280 -7.76 6.62 -10.61
C ARG A 280 -7.50 5.35 -9.81
N ASN A 281 -6.29 4.82 -9.92
CA ASN A 281 -5.88 3.63 -9.19
C ASN A 281 -4.35 3.60 -9.00
N PRO A 282 -3.83 4.39 -8.06
CA PRO A 282 -2.41 4.42 -7.72
C PRO A 282 -2.07 3.24 -6.82
N GLN A 283 -1.72 2.09 -7.41
CA GLN A 283 -1.56 0.85 -6.63
C GLN A 283 -0.35 0.88 -5.71
N GLU A 284 0.80 1.34 -6.20
CA GLU A 284 2.00 1.40 -5.38
C GLU A 284 2.63 2.80 -5.37
N LEU A 285 3.38 3.07 -4.30
CA LEU A 285 4.09 4.31 -4.05
C LEU A 285 5.57 4.04 -3.85
N ALA A 286 6.44 4.86 -4.44
CA ALA A 286 7.88 4.75 -4.23
C ALA A 286 8.55 6.11 -4.09
N PHE A 287 9.48 6.23 -3.13
CA PHE A 287 10.36 7.37 -2.98
C PHE A 287 11.67 7.15 -3.70
N ASP A 288 12.21 8.19 -4.36
CA ASP A 288 13.60 8.22 -4.79
C ASP A 288 14.57 8.55 -3.63
N ASP A 289 15.87 8.62 -3.91
CA ASP A 289 16.88 8.97 -2.90
C ASP A 289 16.78 10.42 -2.41
N GLU A 290 16.19 11.29 -3.20
CA GLU A 290 15.99 12.71 -2.90
C GLU A 290 14.67 12.98 -2.15
N GLY A 291 13.83 11.95 -1.93
CA GLY A 291 12.56 12.04 -1.22
C GLY A 291 11.38 12.49 -2.08
N ASN A 292 11.50 12.43 -3.40
CA ASN A 292 10.36 12.64 -4.28
C ASN A 292 9.49 11.37 -4.32
N LEU A 293 8.17 11.54 -4.23
CA LEU A 293 7.20 10.47 -4.25
C LEU A 293 6.62 10.28 -5.65
N PHE A 294 6.54 9.03 -6.10
CA PHE A 294 5.99 8.66 -7.41
C PHE A 294 4.99 7.52 -7.30
N THR A 295 4.12 7.45 -8.30
CA THR A 295 3.23 6.32 -8.57
C THR A 295 3.05 6.17 -10.08
N CYS A 296 2.60 5.00 -10.50
CA CYS A 296 2.04 4.79 -11.83
C CYS A 296 0.54 4.58 -11.70
N ASP A 297 -0.23 5.63 -11.97
CA ASP A 297 -1.69 5.61 -11.84
C ASP A 297 -2.32 4.95 -13.08
N ASN A 298 -3.21 4.00 -12.87
CA ASN A 298 -3.75 3.15 -13.93
C ASN A 298 -4.45 3.95 -15.04
N ASN A 299 -4.51 3.38 -16.24
CA ASN A 299 -5.20 3.94 -17.40
C ASN A 299 -6.73 3.96 -17.21
N SER A 300 -7.46 4.60 -18.13
CA SER A 300 -8.92 4.70 -18.04
C SER A 300 -9.68 3.54 -18.70
N ASP A 301 -9.00 2.52 -19.22
CA ASP A 301 -9.54 1.45 -20.07
C ASP A 301 -10.16 1.97 -21.40
N SER A 302 -9.73 3.13 -21.87
CA SER A 302 -10.21 3.75 -23.12
C SER A 302 -9.12 3.94 -24.17
N GLY A 303 -8.09 3.07 -24.16
CA GLY A 303 -6.99 3.11 -25.12
C GLY A 303 -5.86 4.07 -24.76
N ASP A 304 -5.93 4.71 -23.59
CA ASP A 304 -4.83 5.46 -23.00
C ASP A 304 -3.86 4.52 -22.27
N LYS A 305 -2.71 5.07 -21.85
CA LYS A 305 -1.72 4.38 -21.03
C LYS A 305 -1.72 4.93 -19.63
N ALA A 306 -1.27 4.10 -18.69
CA ALA A 306 -1.09 4.47 -17.31
C ALA A 306 -0.17 5.69 -17.15
N ARG A 307 -0.42 6.48 -16.13
CA ARG A 307 0.19 7.78 -15.91
C ARG A 307 1.32 7.67 -14.88
N TRP A 308 2.55 7.80 -15.31
CA TRP A 308 3.68 7.98 -14.39
C TRP A 308 3.65 9.38 -13.81
N THR A 309 3.40 9.49 -12.52
CA THR A 309 3.09 10.76 -11.87
C THR A 309 3.97 11.00 -10.66
N GLN A 310 4.53 12.22 -10.55
CA GLN A 310 5.10 12.71 -9.30
C GLN A 310 3.98 13.14 -8.37
N ILE A 311 3.96 12.63 -7.17
CA ILE A 311 2.96 12.95 -6.14
C ILE A 311 3.44 14.13 -5.33
N VAL A 312 2.73 15.25 -5.47
CA VAL A 312 3.05 16.51 -4.80
C VAL A 312 1.98 16.82 -3.76
N ARG A 313 2.40 17.23 -2.56
CA ARG A 313 1.47 17.56 -1.48
C ARG A 313 0.49 18.67 -1.91
N GLY A 314 -0.80 18.41 -1.75
CA GLY A 314 -1.88 19.29 -2.20
C GLY A 314 -2.15 19.24 -3.71
N GLY A 315 -1.49 18.33 -4.44
CA GLY A 315 -1.71 18.15 -5.88
C GLY A 315 -3.02 17.44 -6.19
N ASP A 316 -3.60 17.77 -7.34
CA ASP A 316 -4.74 17.08 -7.95
C ASP A 316 -4.35 16.69 -9.38
N THR A 317 -4.48 15.40 -9.74
CA THR A 317 -4.16 14.90 -11.08
C THR A 317 -5.38 14.81 -12.01
N GLY A 318 -6.56 15.22 -11.53
CA GLY A 318 -7.76 15.51 -12.33
C GLY A 318 -8.70 14.34 -12.59
N TRP A 319 -8.39 13.11 -12.18
CA TRP A 319 -9.33 12.01 -12.36
C TRP A 319 -10.56 12.14 -11.46
N ARG A 320 -11.72 11.71 -12.00
CA ARG A 320 -13.00 11.61 -11.27
C ARG A 320 -13.70 10.31 -11.65
N MET A 321 -14.17 9.57 -10.67
CA MET A 321 -14.76 8.23 -10.81
C MET A 321 -15.94 8.19 -11.78
N MET A 322 -16.74 9.25 -11.84
CA MET A 322 -17.89 9.34 -12.75
C MET A 322 -17.50 9.16 -14.22
N TYR A 323 -16.27 9.40 -14.59
CA TYR A 323 -15.80 9.18 -15.97
C TYR A 323 -15.87 7.72 -16.39
N GLN A 324 -15.80 6.78 -15.44
CA GLN A 324 -15.88 5.35 -15.72
C GLN A 324 -17.22 4.92 -16.31
N TYR A 325 -18.30 5.67 -16.03
CA TYR A 325 -19.64 5.40 -16.52
C TYR A 325 -19.93 5.98 -17.91
N LEU A 326 -19.04 6.78 -18.45
CA LEU A 326 -19.16 7.30 -19.80
C LEU A 326 -18.59 6.33 -20.84
N SER A 327 -19.22 6.23 -22.00
CA SER A 327 -18.86 5.23 -23.02
C SER A 327 -17.40 5.31 -23.49
N ASP A 328 -16.83 6.53 -23.49
CA ASP A 328 -15.44 6.82 -23.86
C ASP A 328 -14.58 7.23 -22.65
N ARG A 329 -15.03 6.91 -21.42
CA ARG A 329 -14.45 7.40 -20.15
C ARG A 329 -14.37 8.93 -20.05
N GLY A 330 -15.22 9.61 -20.84
CA GLY A 330 -15.52 11.03 -20.76
C GLY A 330 -14.41 11.99 -21.19
N PRO A 331 -14.48 13.22 -20.72
CA PRO A 331 -13.61 14.30 -21.18
C PRO A 331 -12.15 14.14 -20.70
N PHE A 332 -11.90 13.41 -19.63
CA PHE A 332 -10.55 13.27 -19.07
C PHE A 332 -9.53 12.90 -20.15
N ASN A 333 -9.79 11.84 -20.94
CA ASN A 333 -8.91 11.40 -22.02
C ASN A 333 -9.14 12.16 -23.32
N ARG A 334 -10.39 12.33 -23.73
CA ARG A 334 -10.73 12.96 -25.01
C ARG A 334 -10.24 14.40 -25.08
N GLU A 335 -10.49 15.18 -24.02
CA GLU A 335 -10.13 16.60 -23.95
C GLU A 335 -8.73 16.80 -23.35
N LYS A 336 -8.05 15.73 -22.92
CA LYS A 336 -6.73 15.80 -22.26
C LYS A 336 -6.68 16.84 -21.16
N ILE A 337 -7.62 16.79 -20.22
CA ILE A 337 -7.79 17.82 -19.19
C ILE A 337 -6.57 17.99 -18.26
N TRP A 338 -5.67 17.01 -18.23
CA TRP A 338 -4.38 17.09 -17.51
C TRP A 338 -3.32 17.91 -18.30
N TYR A 339 -3.61 18.32 -19.54
CA TYR A 339 -2.66 18.95 -20.43
C TYR A 339 -2.92 20.45 -20.52
N PRO A 340 -1.92 21.33 -20.44
CA PRO A 340 -2.13 22.75 -20.64
C PRO A 340 -2.50 23.04 -22.11
N PHE A 341 -3.40 23.99 -22.34
CA PHE A 341 -3.86 24.34 -23.69
C PHE A 341 -2.80 25.03 -24.54
N SER A 342 -1.79 25.63 -23.91
CA SER A 342 -0.63 26.14 -24.60
C SER A 342 0.65 25.86 -23.80
N PRO A 343 1.81 25.81 -24.46
CA PRO A 343 3.09 25.60 -23.77
C PRO A 343 3.43 26.67 -22.72
N GLU A 344 2.82 27.85 -22.83
CA GLU A 344 3.06 29.00 -21.95
C GLU A 344 2.06 29.07 -20.79
N SER A 345 0.98 28.28 -20.86
CA SER A 345 -0.03 28.24 -19.81
C SER A 345 0.37 27.27 -18.70
N PRO A 346 0.17 27.64 -17.42
CA PRO A 346 0.34 26.67 -16.34
C PRO A 346 -0.69 25.54 -16.47
N ALA A 347 -0.32 24.34 -16.06
CA ALA A 347 -1.27 23.23 -15.95
C ALA A 347 -2.31 23.54 -14.86
N TYR A 348 -3.56 23.18 -15.09
CA TYR A 348 -4.65 23.31 -14.10
C TYR A 348 -4.53 22.28 -12.98
N ILE A 349 -3.92 21.16 -13.29
CA ILE A 349 -3.74 20.00 -12.41
C ILE A 349 -2.29 19.54 -12.52
N VAL A 350 -1.86 18.66 -11.63
CA VAL A 350 -0.53 18.04 -11.75
C VAL A 350 -0.55 17.06 -12.92
N PRO A 351 0.14 17.35 -14.04
CA PRO A 351 0.15 16.49 -15.20
C PRO A 351 1.00 15.25 -14.95
N PRO A 352 0.77 14.14 -15.65
CA PRO A 352 1.70 13.02 -15.64
C PRO A 352 3.05 13.42 -16.26
N ILE A 353 4.13 12.83 -15.76
CA ILE A 353 5.46 12.94 -16.38
C ILE A 353 5.44 12.26 -17.75
N ALA A 354 4.78 11.11 -17.83
CA ALA A 354 4.59 10.35 -19.07
C ALA A 354 3.42 9.36 -18.94
N ASN A 355 2.91 8.94 -20.09
CA ASN A 355 1.98 7.82 -20.19
C ASN A 355 2.75 6.58 -20.67
N ILE A 356 2.90 5.59 -19.77
CA ILE A 356 3.78 4.45 -20.04
C ILE A 356 3.11 3.12 -19.74
N SER A 357 3.09 2.21 -19.30
CA SER A 357 2.45 0.98 -18.87
C SER A 357 0.96 0.86 -19.23
N ASP A 358 0.42 -0.34 -19.18
CA ASP A 358 -1.00 -0.60 -19.38
C ASP A 358 -1.69 -1.07 -18.08
N GLY A 359 -1.01 -1.90 -17.27
CA GLY A 359 -1.56 -2.42 -16.01
C GLY A 359 -0.55 -2.29 -14.88
N PRO A 360 -0.26 -1.06 -14.40
CA PRO A 360 0.68 -0.88 -13.32
C PRO A 360 0.15 -1.53 -12.04
N SER A 361 1.04 -2.21 -11.31
CA SER A 361 0.76 -2.75 -9.99
C SER A 361 1.94 -2.47 -9.05
N GLY A 362 2.75 -3.45 -8.64
CA GLY A 362 3.89 -3.23 -7.75
C GLY A 362 4.90 -2.20 -8.28
N LEU A 363 5.45 -1.40 -7.37
CA LEU A 363 6.44 -0.36 -7.70
C LEU A 363 7.46 -0.20 -6.58
N VAL A 364 8.74 -0.34 -6.90
CA VAL A 364 9.83 -0.09 -5.96
C VAL A 364 10.94 0.73 -6.60
N CYS A 365 11.63 1.55 -5.80
CA CYS A 365 12.85 2.22 -6.22
C CYS A 365 14.08 1.43 -5.74
N TYR A 366 15.07 1.27 -6.60
CA TYR A 366 16.34 0.58 -6.29
C TYR A 366 16.93 1.06 -4.96
N PRO A 367 17.22 0.17 -4.02
CA PRO A 367 17.68 0.58 -2.69
C PRO A 367 19.16 1.01 -2.65
N GLY A 368 19.96 0.71 -3.67
CA GLY A 368 21.40 0.98 -3.74
C GLY A 368 22.28 -0.27 -3.63
N VAL A 369 21.71 -1.43 -3.36
CA VAL A 369 22.40 -2.74 -3.28
C VAL A 369 21.63 -3.79 -4.05
N GLY A 370 22.31 -4.84 -4.49
CA GLY A 370 21.72 -5.93 -5.27
C GLY A 370 21.76 -5.71 -6.78
N LEU A 371 21.07 -6.55 -7.53
CA LEU A 371 21.06 -6.61 -8.99
C LEU A 371 22.48 -6.68 -9.57
N ASP A 372 22.85 -5.79 -10.49
CA ASP A 372 24.20 -5.75 -11.07
C ASP A 372 25.15 -4.78 -10.36
N GLY A 373 24.70 -4.11 -9.29
CA GLY A 373 25.50 -3.11 -8.56
C GLY A 373 25.89 -1.88 -9.38
N SER A 374 25.34 -1.73 -10.58
CA SER A 374 25.71 -0.65 -11.49
C SER A 374 25.30 0.72 -10.97
N PRO A 375 26.17 1.75 -11.02
CA PRO A 375 25.77 3.13 -10.74
C PRO A 375 24.60 3.61 -11.61
N SER A 376 24.38 2.97 -12.76
CA SER A 376 23.23 3.26 -13.63
C SER A 376 21.88 2.86 -13.05
N LEU A 377 21.85 2.11 -11.94
CA LEU A 377 20.62 1.76 -11.22
C LEU A 377 20.22 2.81 -10.17
N LYS A 378 21.07 3.78 -9.86
CA LYS A 378 20.72 4.82 -8.90
C LYS A 378 19.41 5.51 -9.31
N ASN A 379 18.47 5.57 -8.38
CA ASN A 379 17.10 6.09 -8.60
C ASN A 379 16.34 5.41 -9.76
N ALA A 380 16.72 4.17 -10.12
CA ALA A 380 15.90 3.37 -11.03
C ALA A 380 14.67 2.84 -10.29
N PHE A 381 13.51 2.93 -10.94
CA PHE A 381 12.27 2.34 -10.46
C PHE A 381 11.98 1.05 -11.21
N PHE A 382 11.42 0.08 -10.48
CA PHE A 382 10.97 -1.18 -11.04
C PHE A 382 9.45 -1.24 -10.86
N LEU A 383 8.75 -1.36 -11.99
CA LEU A 383 7.30 -1.31 -12.09
C LEU A 383 6.78 -2.62 -12.67
N CYS A 384 5.88 -3.28 -11.97
CA CYS A 384 5.08 -4.38 -12.52
C CYS A 384 4.12 -3.83 -13.60
N ASP A 385 4.14 -4.44 -14.78
CA ASP A 385 3.23 -4.17 -15.89
C ASP A 385 2.36 -5.40 -16.13
N PHE A 386 1.24 -5.49 -15.40
CA PHE A 386 0.31 -6.61 -15.40
C PHE A 386 -0.70 -6.48 -16.52
N ARG A 387 -0.73 -7.42 -17.46
CA ARG A 387 -1.64 -7.40 -18.62
C ARG A 387 -2.47 -8.68 -18.78
N GLY A 388 -2.62 -9.44 -17.70
CA GLY A 388 -3.43 -10.65 -17.67
C GLY A 388 -2.80 -11.89 -18.34
N GLN A 389 -1.64 -11.75 -18.98
CA GLN A 389 -0.88 -12.87 -19.58
C GLN A 389 0.61 -12.66 -19.36
N SER A 390 1.33 -13.73 -19.03
CA SER A 390 2.78 -13.65 -18.79
C SER A 390 3.56 -13.18 -20.02
N SER A 391 3.20 -13.61 -21.23
CA SER A 391 3.90 -13.28 -22.48
C SER A 391 4.01 -11.79 -22.79
N ASN A 392 3.13 -10.96 -22.22
CA ASN A 392 3.11 -9.51 -22.43
C ASN A 392 3.24 -8.71 -21.12
N SER A 393 3.60 -9.37 -20.04
CA SER A 393 3.71 -8.81 -18.70
C SER A 393 5.12 -8.99 -18.13
N GLY A 394 5.46 -8.24 -17.09
CA GLY A 394 6.76 -8.33 -16.42
C GLY A 394 7.11 -7.06 -15.65
N ILE A 395 8.39 -6.85 -15.44
CA ILE A 395 8.95 -5.71 -14.72
C ILE A 395 9.58 -4.73 -15.71
N ARG A 396 9.16 -3.46 -15.63
CA ARG A 396 9.81 -2.34 -16.34
C ARG A 396 10.85 -1.68 -15.46
N ARG A 397 12.00 -1.32 -16.04
CA ARG A 397 12.95 -0.40 -15.42
C ARG A 397 12.72 1.01 -15.96
N ILE A 398 12.48 1.95 -15.05
CA ILE A 398 12.23 3.36 -15.35
C ILE A 398 13.30 4.21 -14.69
N GLN A 399 13.87 5.13 -15.45
CA GLN A 399 14.78 6.15 -14.92
C GLN A 399 14.29 7.53 -15.32
N LEU A 400 14.45 8.46 -14.41
CA LEU A 400 14.05 9.84 -14.55
C LEU A 400 15.28 10.73 -14.67
N LYS A 401 15.11 11.88 -15.30
CA LYS A 401 16.04 13.00 -15.20
C LYS A 401 15.27 14.28 -14.91
N PRO A 402 15.85 15.22 -14.16
CA PRO A 402 15.20 16.48 -13.83
C PRO A 402 14.82 17.29 -15.07
N LYS A 403 13.64 17.93 -15.03
CA LYS A 403 13.14 18.83 -16.06
C LYS A 403 12.33 19.95 -15.45
N GLY A 404 12.93 21.13 -15.30
CA GLY A 404 12.27 22.25 -14.60
C GLY A 404 11.96 21.90 -13.15
N ALA A 405 10.71 22.03 -12.75
CA ALA A 405 10.22 21.68 -11.40
C ALA A 405 9.78 20.23 -11.24
N THR A 406 9.94 19.39 -12.25
CA THR A 406 9.55 17.98 -12.28
C THR A 406 10.62 17.16 -13.03
N PHE A 407 10.23 16.08 -13.66
CA PHE A 407 11.11 15.13 -14.33
C PHE A 407 10.62 14.82 -15.75
N GLU A 408 11.47 14.17 -16.52
CA GLU A 408 11.08 13.45 -17.74
C GLU A 408 11.69 12.05 -17.73
N ILE A 409 11.11 11.13 -18.50
CA ILE A 409 11.62 9.78 -18.62
C ILE A 409 12.97 9.80 -19.37
N ALA A 410 14.01 9.33 -18.70
CA ALA A 410 15.31 9.08 -19.33
C ALA A 410 15.41 7.67 -19.91
N LYS A 411 14.77 6.69 -19.25
CA LYS A 411 14.73 5.29 -19.68
C LYS A 411 13.41 4.64 -19.28
N ASN A 412 12.87 3.79 -20.17
CA ASN A 412 11.73 2.92 -19.92
C ASN A 412 11.93 1.66 -20.76
N GLU A 413 12.28 0.56 -20.13
CA GLU A 413 12.56 -0.72 -20.80
C GLU A 413 11.91 -1.90 -20.08
N GLU A 414 11.69 -2.98 -20.82
CA GLU A 414 11.34 -4.28 -20.26
C GLU A 414 12.61 -4.87 -19.63
N TYR A 415 12.61 -5.03 -18.30
CA TYR A 415 13.80 -5.45 -17.56
C TYR A 415 13.80 -6.95 -17.24
N ILE A 416 12.71 -7.44 -16.62
CA ILE A 416 12.41 -8.85 -16.47
C ILE A 416 11.04 -9.07 -17.12
N TRP A 417 10.93 -10.03 -18.03
CA TRP A 417 9.70 -10.17 -18.83
C TRP A 417 9.25 -11.61 -18.95
N ASN A 418 8.02 -11.82 -19.40
CA ASN A 418 7.33 -13.09 -19.53
C ASN A 418 6.90 -13.69 -18.17
N LEU A 419 6.60 -12.86 -17.18
CA LEU A 419 5.93 -13.29 -15.96
C LEU A 419 4.78 -12.34 -15.62
N LEU A 420 3.71 -12.87 -15.02
CA LEU A 420 2.51 -12.10 -14.69
C LEU A 420 2.65 -11.44 -13.31
N ALA A 421 3.57 -10.47 -13.23
CA ALA A 421 3.99 -9.82 -12.01
C ALA A 421 2.87 -8.99 -11.37
N THR A 422 2.57 -9.24 -10.09
CA THR A 422 1.65 -8.42 -9.29
C THR A 422 2.39 -7.43 -8.41
N ASP A 423 3.54 -7.83 -7.84
CA ASP A 423 4.32 -6.97 -6.97
C ASP A 423 5.82 -7.25 -7.08
N VAL A 424 6.65 -6.26 -6.68
CA VAL A 424 8.11 -6.31 -6.71
C VAL A 424 8.71 -5.54 -5.55
N ASP A 425 9.62 -6.17 -4.81
CA ASP A 425 10.36 -5.51 -3.73
C ASP A 425 11.77 -6.11 -3.59
N PHE A 426 12.63 -5.42 -2.84
CA PHE A 426 13.99 -5.85 -2.54
C PHE A 426 14.09 -6.44 -1.14
N ALA A 427 14.50 -7.70 -1.07
CA ALA A 427 14.85 -8.37 0.18
C ALA A 427 15.95 -7.60 0.94
N PRO A 428 16.10 -7.81 2.25
CA PRO A 428 17.15 -7.15 3.03
C PRO A 428 18.58 -7.29 2.45
N ASP A 429 18.85 -8.39 1.77
CA ASP A 429 20.14 -8.68 1.11
C ASP A 429 20.28 -8.10 -0.31
N GLY A 430 19.30 -7.30 -0.77
CA GLY A 430 19.32 -6.65 -2.07
C GLY A 430 18.90 -7.52 -3.25
N SER A 431 18.54 -8.79 -3.04
CA SER A 431 17.88 -9.57 -4.09
C SER A 431 16.48 -9.02 -4.38
N MET A 432 16.08 -9.05 -5.65
CA MET A 432 14.74 -8.64 -6.05
C MET A 432 13.80 -9.85 -5.99
N LEU A 433 12.68 -9.71 -5.27
CA LEU A 433 11.59 -10.67 -5.35
C LEU A 433 10.45 -10.12 -6.19
N VAL A 434 9.80 -11.02 -6.92
CA VAL A 434 8.64 -10.68 -7.76
C VAL A 434 7.56 -11.73 -7.51
N SER A 435 6.35 -11.28 -7.17
CA SER A 435 5.19 -12.16 -7.07
C SER A 435 4.54 -12.35 -8.44
N ASP A 436 4.11 -13.58 -8.72
CA ASP A 436 3.49 -13.99 -9.97
C ASP A 436 2.08 -14.52 -9.73
N TRP A 437 1.10 -13.90 -10.40
CA TRP A 437 -0.32 -14.28 -10.38
C TRP A 437 -0.60 -15.58 -11.14
N VAL A 438 0.36 -16.04 -11.91
CA VAL A 438 0.37 -17.24 -12.75
C VAL A 438 -0.36 -17.05 -14.06
N ASN A 439 -1.68 -16.78 -14.07
CA ASN A 439 -2.45 -16.68 -15.32
C ASN A 439 -3.76 -15.90 -15.16
N GLY A 440 -4.10 -15.14 -16.19
CA GLY A 440 -5.41 -14.49 -16.33
C GLY A 440 -5.67 -13.39 -15.32
N TRP A 441 -6.96 -13.07 -15.18
CA TRP A 441 -7.45 -12.05 -14.26
C TRP A 441 -8.07 -12.64 -12.99
N ASN A 442 -8.29 -13.95 -12.96
CA ASN A 442 -8.89 -14.66 -11.82
C ASN A 442 -7.83 -15.51 -11.13
N GLY A 443 -7.79 -15.46 -9.83
CA GLY A 443 -6.88 -16.31 -9.05
C GLY A 443 -7.21 -17.80 -9.23
N GLU A 444 -6.18 -18.59 -9.44
CA GLU A 444 -6.28 -20.05 -9.63
C GLU A 444 -5.91 -20.82 -8.36
N ASN A 445 -5.83 -20.13 -7.22
CA ASN A 445 -5.31 -20.65 -5.95
C ASN A 445 -3.85 -21.15 -6.08
N LYS A 446 -3.12 -20.59 -7.04
CA LYS A 446 -1.69 -20.72 -7.27
C LYS A 446 -1.02 -19.39 -6.98
N GLY A 447 0.26 -19.41 -6.68
CA GLY A 447 1.05 -18.21 -6.50
C GLY A 447 2.52 -18.56 -6.45
N ARG A 448 3.37 -17.67 -6.93
CA ARG A 448 4.81 -17.87 -6.96
C ARG A 448 5.53 -16.61 -6.56
N LEU A 449 6.65 -16.78 -5.88
CA LEU A 449 7.63 -15.74 -5.64
C LEU A 449 8.94 -16.16 -6.30
N TYR A 450 9.37 -15.38 -7.27
CA TYR A 450 10.66 -15.56 -7.93
C TYR A 450 11.68 -14.60 -7.34
N ARG A 451 12.88 -15.13 -7.10
CA ARG A 451 14.01 -14.38 -6.57
C ARG A 451 15.05 -14.18 -7.66
N PHE A 452 15.56 -12.97 -7.78
CA PHE A 452 16.58 -12.57 -8.74
C PHE A 452 17.80 -12.04 -7.99
N ASP A 453 18.88 -12.80 -8.04
CA ASP A 453 20.14 -12.52 -7.38
C ASP A 453 21.18 -12.02 -8.39
N SER A 454 22.12 -11.18 -7.93
CA SER A 454 23.30 -10.85 -8.71
C SER A 454 24.16 -12.07 -8.98
N ASN A 455 24.76 -12.16 -10.18
CA ASN A 455 25.83 -13.14 -10.48
C ASN A 455 27.20 -12.69 -9.97
N THR A 456 27.31 -11.47 -9.40
CA THR A 456 28.57 -10.85 -8.97
C THR A 456 28.75 -11.03 -7.46
N GLU A 457 29.80 -11.72 -7.03
CA GLU A 457 30.08 -12.04 -5.62
C GLU A 457 30.19 -10.78 -4.74
N SER A 458 30.89 -9.74 -5.19
CA SER A 458 31.02 -8.50 -4.42
C SER A 458 29.67 -7.80 -4.17
N VAL A 459 28.73 -7.88 -5.11
CA VAL A 459 27.36 -7.32 -4.94
C VAL A 459 26.58 -8.13 -3.92
N GLN A 460 26.75 -9.45 -3.90
CA GLN A 460 26.12 -10.33 -2.89
C GLN A 460 26.68 -10.04 -1.49
N GLU A 461 28.01 -9.82 -1.34
CA GLU A 461 28.65 -9.46 -0.06
C GLU A 461 28.15 -8.11 0.48
N GLU A 462 27.99 -7.11 -0.40
CA GLU A 462 27.41 -5.81 -0.05
C GLU A 462 25.97 -5.97 0.43
N GLY A 463 25.16 -6.78 -0.26
CA GLY A 463 23.82 -7.14 0.12
C GLY A 463 23.75 -7.83 1.48
N ALA A 464 24.59 -8.83 1.71
CA ALA A 464 24.69 -9.54 3.00
C ALA A 464 25.05 -8.58 4.15
N THR A 465 25.90 -7.57 3.88
CA THR A 465 26.22 -6.52 4.86
C THR A 465 24.99 -5.67 5.19
N SER A 466 24.21 -5.27 4.18
CA SER A 466 22.95 -4.54 4.37
C SER A 466 21.95 -5.35 5.19
N ALA A 467 21.76 -6.63 4.85
CA ALA A 467 20.87 -7.53 5.59
C ALA A 467 21.25 -7.64 7.07
N LYS A 468 22.55 -7.76 7.37
CA LYS A 468 23.03 -7.80 8.75
C LYS A 468 22.72 -6.52 9.53
N LEU A 469 22.91 -5.34 8.91
CA LEU A 469 22.62 -4.06 9.53
C LEU A 469 21.11 -3.86 9.76
N LEU A 470 20.28 -4.18 8.77
CA LEU A 470 18.82 -4.11 8.88
C LEU A 470 18.30 -5.06 9.97
N LYS A 471 18.81 -6.30 10.01
CA LYS A 471 18.45 -7.30 11.04
C LYS A 471 18.84 -6.85 12.44
N GLN A 472 20.01 -6.23 12.61
CA GLN A 472 20.45 -5.66 13.89
C GLN A 472 19.51 -4.55 14.36
N GLY A 473 19.03 -3.71 13.46
CA GLY A 473 18.17 -2.56 13.74
C GLY A 473 18.94 -1.38 14.36
N ALA A 474 18.48 -0.19 14.04
CA ALA A 474 19.13 1.06 14.43
C ALA A 474 19.04 1.37 15.95
N THR A 475 17.98 0.90 16.61
CA THR A 475 17.69 1.20 18.03
C THR A 475 18.82 0.73 18.98
N SER A 476 19.52 -0.36 18.63
CA SER A 476 20.62 -0.91 19.43
C SER A 476 21.98 -0.21 19.24
N MET A 477 22.09 0.71 18.27
CA MET A 477 23.32 1.37 17.89
C MET A 477 23.51 2.71 18.64
N ASP A 478 24.77 3.10 18.89
CA ASP A 478 25.08 4.43 19.40
C ASP A 478 25.01 5.51 18.29
N ASP A 479 24.92 6.79 18.69
CA ASP A 479 24.78 7.89 17.73
C ASP A 479 25.95 7.98 16.74
N ALA A 480 27.19 7.65 17.17
CA ALA A 480 28.36 7.69 16.31
C ALA A 480 28.33 6.59 15.23
N SER A 481 27.81 5.43 15.57
CA SER A 481 27.56 4.33 14.63
C SER A 481 26.47 4.68 13.64
N LEU A 482 25.35 5.24 14.12
CA LEU A 482 24.25 5.69 13.24
C LEU A 482 24.72 6.76 12.24
N LEU A 483 25.57 7.70 12.67
CA LEU A 483 26.14 8.70 11.77
C LEU A 483 27.02 8.12 10.65
N LYS A 484 27.73 7.02 10.89
CA LYS A 484 28.48 6.34 9.85
C LYS A 484 27.56 5.70 8.80
N LEU A 485 26.40 5.20 9.24
CA LEU A 485 25.42 4.60 8.35
C LEU A 485 24.75 5.61 7.39
N TRP A 486 24.81 6.92 7.69
CA TRP A 486 24.32 7.97 6.80
C TRP A 486 24.88 7.93 5.38
N LYS A 487 26.10 7.41 5.22
CA LYS A 487 26.79 7.28 3.92
C LYS A 487 26.69 5.88 3.33
N HIS A 488 25.90 5.01 3.95
CA HIS A 488 25.74 3.63 3.46
C HIS A 488 25.12 3.64 2.06
N MET A 489 25.54 2.72 1.18
CA MET A 489 25.00 2.66 -0.17
C MET A 489 23.51 2.30 -0.18
N ASP A 490 23.08 1.40 0.70
CA ASP A 490 21.68 1.01 0.85
C ASP A 490 20.87 2.13 1.52
N ARG A 491 19.89 2.67 0.78
CA ARG A 491 18.97 3.72 1.28
C ARG A 491 18.20 3.27 2.52
N ARG A 492 17.79 2.01 2.61
CA ARG A 492 17.03 1.48 3.75
C ARG A 492 17.84 1.60 5.04
N VAL A 493 19.14 1.26 4.98
CA VAL A 493 20.07 1.43 6.10
C VAL A 493 20.24 2.92 6.48
N ARG A 494 20.35 3.81 5.48
CA ARG A 494 20.42 5.26 5.71
C ARG A 494 19.16 5.78 6.40
N LEU A 495 17.98 5.36 5.94
CA LEU A 495 16.69 5.79 6.50
C LEU A 495 16.49 5.28 7.93
N GLU A 496 16.83 4.03 8.23
CA GLU A 496 16.76 3.51 9.60
C GLU A 496 17.63 4.34 10.57
N ALA A 497 18.84 4.69 10.16
CA ALA A 497 19.71 5.55 10.96
C ALA A 497 19.13 6.98 11.12
N GLN A 498 18.56 7.54 10.06
CA GLN A 498 17.92 8.85 10.07
C GLN A 498 16.72 8.89 11.02
N TRP A 499 15.81 7.94 10.91
CA TRP A 499 14.62 7.89 11.74
C TRP A 499 14.96 7.70 13.22
N GLU A 500 15.94 6.85 13.51
CA GLU A 500 16.39 6.64 14.90
C GLU A 500 17.05 7.90 15.49
N LEU A 501 17.93 8.57 14.74
CA LEU A 501 18.53 9.84 15.18
C LEU A 501 17.47 10.93 15.38
N ALA A 502 16.48 11.02 14.50
CA ALA A 502 15.37 11.95 14.64
C ALA A 502 14.54 11.65 15.90
N LYS A 503 14.22 10.38 16.14
CA LYS A 503 13.51 9.91 17.34
C LYS A 503 14.25 10.26 18.63
N ARG A 504 15.59 10.21 18.62
CA ARG A 504 16.46 10.63 19.74
C ARG A 504 16.59 12.15 19.89
N GLY A 505 15.91 12.94 19.06
CA GLY A 505 16.00 14.41 19.08
C GLY A 505 17.31 14.98 18.53
N LYS A 506 18.04 14.23 17.69
CA LYS A 506 19.32 14.65 17.10
C LYS A 506 19.18 15.42 15.78
N SER A 507 18.06 16.09 15.56
CA SER A 507 17.77 16.82 14.31
C SER A 507 18.83 17.86 13.94
N LYS A 508 19.43 18.54 14.95
CA LYS A 508 20.54 19.48 14.71
C LYS A 508 21.76 18.79 14.13
N LEU A 509 22.12 17.61 14.64
CA LEU A 509 23.24 16.82 14.15
C LEU A 509 23.03 16.39 12.69
N LEU A 510 21.80 16.02 12.33
CA LEU A 510 21.42 15.72 10.96
C LEU A 510 21.55 16.95 10.06
N ALA A 511 21.07 18.12 10.51
CA ALA A 511 21.19 19.38 9.76
C ALA A 511 22.65 19.78 9.52
N ASP A 512 23.51 19.62 10.52
CA ASP A 512 24.94 19.91 10.43
C ASP A 512 25.65 18.98 9.41
N LEU A 513 25.22 17.70 9.33
CA LEU A 513 25.71 16.76 8.32
C LEU A 513 25.33 17.18 6.89
N PHE A 514 24.09 17.62 6.69
CA PHE A 514 23.65 18.13 5.39
C PHE A 514 24.46 19.37 4.96
N ALA A 515 24.73 20.28 5.89
CA ALA A 515 25.51 21.48 5.61
C ALA A 515 26.98 21.20 5.25
N THR A 516 27.53 20.06 5.70
CA THR A 516 28.92 19.66 5.44
C THR A 516 29.06 18.72 4.23
N ALA A 517 27.95 18.20 3.69
CA ALA A 517 27.94 17.31 2.53
C ALA A 517 27.83 18.03 1.18
N ASN A 518 27.57 19.35 1.20
CA ASN A 518 27.59 20.28 0.07
C ASN A 518 28.87 21.11 0.13
#